data_4d0b1a2fd34a014e503820db03b38a00
#
_entry.id   4d0b1a2fd34a014e503820db03b38a00
#
_cell.length_a   1.000
_cell.length_b   1.000
_cell.length_c   1.000
_cell.angle_alpha   90.00
_cell.angle_beta   90.00
_cell.angle_gamma   90.00
#
_symmetry.space_group_name_H-M   'P 1'
#
loop_
_entity.id
_entity.type
_entity.pdbx_description
1 polymer ?
#
loop_
_entity_poly.entity_id
_entity_poly.type
_entity_poly.pdbx_seq_one_letter_code
_entity_poly.pdbx_strand_id
1 'polypeptide(L)'
;MNFEYFTYYIITAFGQTATTFTGQNHAAGQRERCRKILWLCLLLSTVCSSIPVFTIVLFRSFFSGLLTPDPAVIESAGVRILCILLFEPICNLYEIPAGALRGSGHALYPALSTMIGTCAFRIIWICTVFRANPTLPLLYHAFPLSWVVTILLVGGGFLVIRCAEKASVKR
;
A
#
# COMPACT_ATOMS: atom_id res chain seq x y z
N MET A 1 6.23 5.10 18.70
CA MET A 1 6.77 5.33 17.35
C MET A 1 6.37 4.13 16.50
N ASN A 2 5.88 4.33 15.28
CA ASN A 2 5.35 3.22 14.48
C ASN A 2 6.38 2.86 13.41
N PHE A 3 6.94 1.67 13.47
CA PHE A 3 7.90 1.15 12.48
C PHE A 3 7.30 1.09 11.07
N GLU A 4 5.98 0.97 10.97
CA GLU A 4 5.20 1.01 9.75
C GLU A 4 5.50 2.25 8.89
N TYR A 5 5.70 3.43 9.50
CA TYR A 5 5.98 4.65 8.73
C TYR A 5 7.28 4.58 7.93
N PHE A 6 8.32 3.91 8.43
CA PHE A 6 9.57 3.76 7.68
C PHE A 6 9.35 2.99 6.39
N THR A 7 8.64 1.87 6.49
CA THR A 7 8.34 1.02 5.33
C THR A 7 7.39 1.74 4.38
N TYR A 8 6.36 2.39 4.93
CA TYR A 8 5.39 3.13 4.14
C TYR A 8 6.01 4.31 3.37
N TYR A 9 7.00 4.99 3.94
CA TYR A 9 7.73 6.06 3.22
C TYR A 9 8.54 5.51 2.04
N ILE A 10 9.10 4.31 2.14
CA ILE A 10 9.75 3.66 1.01
C ILE A 10 8.72 3.41 -0.11
N ILE A 11 7.58 2.84 0.24
CA ILE A 11 6.50 2.54 -0.72
C ILE A 11 6.00 3.82 -1.41
N THR A 12 5.73 4.87 -0.64
CA THR A 12 5.26 6.16 -1.19
C THR A 12 6.29 6.85 -2.06
N ALA A 13 7.58 6.76 -1.74
CA ALA A 13 8.65 7.30 -2.59
C ALA A 13 8.66 6.64 -3.97
N PHE A 14 8.50 5.32 -4.03
CA PHE A 14 8.35 4.61 -5.31
C PHE A 14 7.02 4.93 -6.01
N GLY A 15 5.94 5.15 -5.27
CA GLY A 15 4.67 5.63 -5.80
C GLY A 15 4.80 7.00 -6.48
N GLN A 16 5.53 7.94 -5.86
CA GLN A 16 5.83 9.25 -6.44
C GLN A 16 6.75 9.13 -7.66
N THR A 17 7.75 8.25 -7.60
CA THR A 17 8.61 7.91 -8.73
C THR A 17 7.79 7.41 -9.92
N ALA A 18 6.87 6.45 -9.67
CA ALA A 18 5.95 5.94 -10.68
C ALA A 18 5.08 7.06 -11.28
N THR A 19 4.59 8.01 -10.45
CA THR A 19 3.81 9.17 -10.90
C THR A 19 4.62 10.04 -11.86
N THR A 20 5.82 10.44 -11.46
CA THR A 20 6.68 11.34 -12.22
C THR A 20 7.11 10.75 -13.55
N PHE A 21 7.69 9.56 -13.53
CA PHE A 21 8.19 8.92 -14.75
C PHE A 21 7.07 8.46 -15.69
N THR A 22 5.93 8.01 -15.14
CA THR A 22 4.76 7.71 -15.97
C THR A 22 4.22 8.98 -16.63
N GLY A 23 4.13 10.11 -15.91
CA GLY A 23 3.66 11.36 -16.47
C GLY A 23 4.53 11.84 -17.63
N GLN A 24 5.85 11.85 -17.48
CA GLN A 24 6.79 12.25 -18.53
C GLN A 24 6.68 11.37 -19.78
N ASN A 25 6.66 10.04 -19.59
CA ASN A 25 6.60 9.10 -20.72
C ASN A 25 5.20 9.02 -21.34
N HIS A 26 4.16 9.26 -20.57
CA HIS A 26 2.78 9.33 -21.07
C HIS A 26 2.60 10.56 -21.97
N ALA A 27 3.07 11.74 -21.54
CA ALA A 27 3.05 12.95 -22.33
C ALA A 27 3.87 12.83 -23.63
N ALA A 28 4.96 12.06 -23.61
CA ALA A 28 5.77 11.73 -24.79
C ALA A 28 5.18 10.60 -25.67
N GLY A 29 3.99 10.07 -25.34
CA GLY A 29 3.34 8.98 -26.09
C GLY A 29 4.01 7.60 -25.94
N GLN A 30 4.98 7.44 -25.04
CA GLN A 30 5.82 6.25 -24.90
C GLN A 30 5.19 5.21 -23.95
N ARG A 31 4.08 4.60 -24.36
CA ARG A 31 3.29 3.66 -23.52
C ARG A 31 4.06 2.44 -23.07
N GLU A 32 4.96 1.91 -23.88
CA GLU A 32 5.80 0.77 -23.51
C GLU A 32 6.74 1.09 -22.34
N ARG A 33 7.29 2.31 -22.32
CA ARG A 33 8.12 2.77 -21.20
C ARG A 33 7.30 2.93 -19.93
N CYS A 34 6.09 3.46 -20.01
CA CYS A 34 5.18 3.53 -18.84
C CYS A 34 4.94 2.14 -18.23
N ARG A 35 4.79 1.10 -19.07
CA ARG A 35 4.64 -0.27 -18.57
C ARG A 35 5.91 -0.80 -17.89
N LYS A 36 7.08 -0.52 -18.45
CA LYS A 36 8.38 -0.90 -17.85
C LYS A 36 8.58 -0.20 -16.52
N ILE A 37 8.29 1.10 -16.44
CA ILE A 37 8.35 1.88 -15.21
C ILE A 37 7.46 1.28 -14.12
N LEU A 38 6.21 0.93 -14.45
CA LEU A 38 5.28 0.31 -13.50
C LEU A 38 5.89 -0.96 -12.89
N TRP A 39 6.38 -1.88 -13.73
CA TRP A 39 6.94 -3.15 -13.26
C TRP A 39 8.24 -2.97 -12.49
N LEU A 40 9.13 -2.08 -12.93
CA LEU A 40 10.37 -1.77 -12.22
C LEU A 40 10.10 -1.13 -10.86
N CYS A 41 9.20 -0.14 -10.78
CA CYS A 41 8.81 0.47 -9.52
C CYS A 41 8.16 -0.57 -8.58
N LEU A 42 7.29 -1.44 -9.10
CA LEU A 42 6.65 -2.48 -8.30
C LEU A 42 7.68 -3.46 -7.73
N LEU A 43 8.58 -3.97 -8.55
CA LEU A 43 9.61 -4.91 -8.13
C LEU A 43 10.59 -4.28 -7.13
N LEU A 44 11.15 -3.11 -7.47
CA LEU A 44 12.12 -2.44 -6.60
C LEU A 44 11.49 -2.01 -5.27
N SER A 45 10.28 -1.44 -5.30
CA SER A 45 9.56 -1.05 -4.10
C SER A 45 9.28 -2.25 -3.20
N THR A 46 8.84 -3.38 -3.78
CA THR A 46 8.58 -4.61 -3.01
C THR A 46 9.85 -5.14 -2.37
N VAL A 47 10.97 -5.19 -3.10
CA VAL A 47 12.26 -5.63 -2.54
C VAL A 47 12.73 -4.68 -1.45
N CYS A 48 12.77 -3.36 -1.72
CA CYS A 48 13.25 -2.37 -0.77
C CYS A 48 12.38 -2.26 0.49
N SER A 49 11.07 -2.43 0.38
CA SER A 49 10.17 -2.41 1.54
C SER A 49 10.19 -3.72 2.33
N SER A 50 10.43 -4.86 1.68
CA SER A 50 10.47 -6.16 2.34
C SER A 50 11.70 -6.33 3.24
N ILE A 51 12.85 -5.77 2.87
CA ILE A 51 14.09 -5.88 3.65
C ILE A 51 13.89 -5.35 5.09
N PRO A 52 13.49 -4.08 5.33
CA PRO A 52 13.27 -3.59 6.68
C PRO A 52 12.12 -4.29 7.39
N VAL A 53 11.06 -4.69 6.68
CA VAL A 53 9.96 -5.45 7.27
C VAL A 53 10.45 -6.76 7.86
N PHE A 54 11.13 -7.59 7.07
CA PHE A 54 11.65 -8.87 7.57
C PHE A 54 12.67 -8.69 8.69
N THR A 55 13.53 -7.66 8.60
CA THR A 55 14.50 -7.35 9.67
C THR A 55 13.77 -7.01 10.97
N ILE A 56 12.77 -6.14 10.95
CA ILE A 56 12.00 -5.75 12.14
C ILE A 56 11.18 -6.93 12.67
N VAL A 57 10.59 -7.75 11.82
CA VAL A 57 9.81 -8.93 12.22
C VAL A 57 10.70 -9.96 12.92
N LEU A 58 11.89 -10.26 12.36
CA LEU A 58 12.83 -11.21 12.94
C LEU A 58 13.36 -10.74 14.30
N PHE A 59 13.68 -9.46 14.42
CA PHE A 59 14.25 -8.87 15.64
C PHE A 59 13.22 -8.05 16.44
N ARG A 60 11.91 -8.39 16.36
CA ARG A 60 10.82 -7.60 16.93
C ARG A 60 10.99 -7.30 18.42
N SER A 61 11.46 -8.27 19.21
CA SER A 61 11.66 -8.09 20.65
C SER A 61 12.79 -7.08 20.94
N PHE A 62 13.85 -7.11 20.15
CA PHE A 62 14.95 -6.15 20.26
C PHE A 62 14.49 -4.75 19.92
N PHE A 63 13.83 -4.55 18.76
CA PHE A 63 13.35 -3.24 18.35
C PHE A 63 12.27 -2.67 19.28
N SER A 64 11.37 -3.52 19.79
CA SER A 64 10.37 -3.09 20.76
C SER A 64 11.01 -2.73 22.11
N GLY A 65 12.01 -3.48 22.55
CA GLY A 65 12.75 -3.23 23.78
C GLY A 65 13.59 -1.93 23.77
N LEU A 66 13.99 -1.44 22.58
CA LEU A 66 14.64 -0.12 22.45
C LEU A 66 13.69 1.05 22.74
N LEU A 67 12.39 0.82 22.57
CA LEU A 67 11.37 1.88 22.71
C LEU A 67 10.76 1.94 24.10
N THR A 68 10.70 0.80 24.80
CA THR A 68 10.10 0.72 26.13
C THR A 68 10.68 -0.46 26.92
N PRO A 69 10.91 -0.32 28.23
CA PRO A 69 11.28 -1.41 29.10
C PRO A 69 10.09 -2.25 29.59
N ASP A 70 8.85 -1.84 29.33
CA ASP A 70 7.62 -2.50 29.81
C ASP A 70 7.33 -3.78 29.00
N PRO A 71 7.37 -4.99 29.63
CA PRO A 71 7.13 -6.25 28.95
C PRO A 71 5.72 -6.36 28.30
N ALA A 72 4.68 -5.79 28.93
CA ALA A 72 3.32 -5.84 28.40
C ALA A 72 3.18 -5.01 27.12
N VAL A 73 3.89 -3.89 27.05
CA VAL A 73 3.93 -3.04 25.85
C VAL A 73 4.74 -3.71 24.74
N ILE A 74 5.84 -4.40 25.07
CA ILE A 74 6.66 -5.17 24.10
C ILE A 74 5.83 -6.30 23.47
N GLU A 75 5.04 -7.03 24.27
CA GLU A 75 4.18 -8.09 23.77
C GLU A 75 3.11 -7.54 22.81
N SER A 76 2.41 -6.47 23.22
CA SER A 76 1.40 -5.81 22.38
C SER A 76 1.97 -5.25 21.08
N ALA A 77 3.19 -4.68 21.13
CA ALA A 77 3.91 -4.21 19.95
C ALA A 77 4.27 -5.38 19.02
N GLY A 78 4.68 -6.51 19.57
CA GLY A 78 4.97 -7.73 18.82
C GLY A 78 3.78 -8.25 18.03
N VAL A 79 2.59 -8.26 18.63
CA VAL A 79 1.32 -8.62 17.95
C VAL A 79 1.04 -7.65 16.80
N ARG A 80 1.20 -6.34 17.03
CA ARG A 80 0.99 -5.32 15.99
C ARG A 80 1.94 -5.48 14.81
N ILE A 81 3.24 -5.71 15.07
CA ILE A 81 4.26 -5.93 14.04
C ILE A 81 3.86 -7.12 13.16
N LEU A 82 3.42 -8.23 13.75
CA LEU A 82 3.01 -9.42 13.00
C LEU A 82 1.70 -9.22 12.22
N CYS A 83 0.74 -8.49 12.78
CA CYS A 83 -0.56 -8.31 12.14
C CYS A 83 -0.58 -7.21 11.07
N ILE A 84 0.28 -6.21 11.17
CA ILE A 84 0.28 -5.06 10.26
C ILE A 84 1.56 -5.02 9.42
N LEU A 85 2.73 -4.88 10.06
CA LEU A 85 3.99 -4.63 9.36
C LEU A 85 4.36 -5.76 8.40
N LEU A 86 4.13 -7.03 8.78
CA LEU A 86 4.43 -8.20 7.94
C LEU A 86 3.68 -8.13 6.59
N PHE A 87 2.49 -7.57 6.57
CA PHE A 87 1.65 -7.47 5.37
C PHE A 87 1.84 -6.14 4.61
N GLU A 88 2.61 -5.19 5.15
CA GLU A 88 2.78 -3.86 4.56
C GLU A 88 3.35 -3.85 3.12
N PRO A 89 4.25 -4.76 2.71
CA PRO A 89 4.70 -4.84 1.32
C PRO A 89 3.58 -5.08 0.30
N ILE A 90 2.42 -5.58 0.73
CA ILE A 90 1.23 -5.75 -0.13
C ILE A 90 0.71 -4.38 -0.60
N CYS A 91 0.95 -3.31 0.16
CA CYS A 91 0.56 -1.95 -0.22
C CYS A 91 1.15 -1.49 -1.55
N ASN A 92 2.29 -2.06 -1.97
CA ASN A 92 2.89 -1.79 -3.28
C ASN A 92 1.92 -2.09 -4.43
N LEU A 93 1.05 -3.11 -4.27
CA LEU A 93 0.12 -3.55 -5.31
C LEU A 93 -0.98 -2.51 -5.62
N TYR A 94 -1.27 -1.60 -4.71
CA TYR A 94 -2.18 -0.50 -5.00
C TYR A 94 -1.46 0.84 -5.14
N GLU A 95 -0.39 1.13 -4.37
CA GLU A 95 0.27 2.43 -4.38
C GLU A 95 1.00 2.69 -5.69
N ILE A 96 1.71 1.70 -6.25
CA ILE A 96 2.43 1.86 -7.52
C ILE A 96 1.47 2.04 -8.71
N PRO A 97 0.42 1.22 -8.90
CA PRO A 97 -0.59 1.49 -9.93
C PRO A 97 -1.34 2.81 -9.72
N ALA A 98 -1.64 3.19 -8.48
CA ALA A 98 -2.23 4.50 -8.16
C ALA A 98 -1.30 5.64 -8.60
N GLY A 99 0.01 5.51 -8.36
CA GLY A 99 1.03 6.45 -8.83
C GLY A 99 1.03 6.56 -10.35
N ALA A 100 1.00 5.43 -11.06
CA ALA A 100 0.95 5.41 -12.52
C ALA A 100 -0.35 6.04 -13.08
N LEU A 101 -1.50 5.84 -12.43
CA LEU A 101 -2.75 6.51 -12.78
C LEU A 101 -2.68 8.02 -12.58
N ARG A 102 -2.13 8.47 -11.45
CA ARG A 102 -1.89 9.90 -11.18
C ARG A 102 -1.01 10.52 -12.28
N GLY A 103 0.07 9.84 -12.66
CA GLY A 103 0.97 10.27 -13.71
C GLY A 103 0.34 10.33 -15.10
N SER A 104 -0.61 9.45 -15.41
CA SER A 104 -1.35 9.47 -16.69
C SER A 104 -2.55 10.42 -16.72
N GLY A 105 -2.72 11.27 -15.69
CA GLY A 105 -3.79 12.27 -15.62
C GLY A 105 -5.07 11.81 -14.93
N HIS A 106 -5.15 10.56 -14.48
CA HIS A 106 -6.32 9.99 -13.80
C HIS A 106 -6.19 10.05 -12.28
N ALA A 107 -5.90 11.24 -11.70
CA ALA A 107 -5.58 11.37 -10.28
C ALA A 107 -6.80 11.17 -9.35
N LEU A 108 -7.99 11.53 -9.79
CA LEU A 108 -9.21 11.45 -8.97
C LEU A 108 -9.60 10.01 -8.63
N TYR A 109 -9.49 9.11 -9.61
CA TYR A 109 -9.90 7.72 -9.43
C TYR A 109 -9.12 7.00 -8.30
N PRO A 110 -7.78 6.95 -8.28
CA PRO A 110 -7.06 6.30 -7.19
C PRO A 110 -7.26 7.01 -5.85
N ALA A 111 -7.46 8.34 -5.83
CA ALA A 111 -7.74 9.08 -4.60
C ALA A 111 -9.07 8.62 -3.96
N LEU A 112 -10.15 8.54 -4.75
CA LEU A 112 -11.44 8.04 -4.27
C LEU A 112 -11.37 6.55 -3.88
N SER A 113 -10.71 5.73 -4.69
CA SER A 113 -10.54 4.29 -4.42
C SER A 113 -9.80 4.03 -3.11
N THR A 114 -8.72 4.77 -2.84
CA THR A 114 -7.99 4.64 -1.58
C THR A 114 -8.79 5.16 -0.39
N MET A 115 -9.52 6.26 -0.55
CA MET A 115 -10.40 6.78 0.50
C MET A 115 -11.50 5.77 0.87
N ILE A 116 -12.14 5.16 -0.11
CA ILE A 116 -13.17 4.14 0.13
C ILE A 116 -12.54 2.86 0.72
N GLY A 117 -11.48 2.35 0.11
CA GLY A 117 -10.85 1.10 0.49
C GLY A 117 -10.16 1.14 1.85
N THR A 118 -9.54 2.26 2.22
CA THR A 118 -8.85 2.39 3.52
C THR A 118 -9.72 3.03 4.58
N CYS A 119 -10.28 4.22 4.33
CA CYS A 119 -11.00 4.96 5.38
C CYS A 119 -12.39 4.40 5.62
N ALA A 120 -13.24 4.31 4.58
CA ALA A 120 -14.61 3.86 4.75
C ALA A 120 -14.67 2.41 5.25
N PHE A 121 -13.85 1.52 4.67
CA PHE A 121 -13.78 0.13 5.10
C PHE A 121 -13.39 -0.01 6.59
N ARG A 122 -12.37 0.73 7.06
CA ARG A 122 -11.95 0.67 8.48
C ARG A 122 -13.00 1.20 9.43
N ILE A 123 -13.71 2.27 9.06
CA ILE A 123 -14.82 2.79 9.87
C ILE A 123 -15.93 1.73 9.98
N ILE A 124 -16.34 1.11 8.86
CA ILE A 124 -17.34 0.05 8.85
C ILE A 124 -16.88 -1.14 9.70
N TRP A 125 -15.62 -1.56 9.57
CA TRP A 125 -15.03 -2.66 10.36
C TRP A 125 -15.10 -2.38 11.87
N ILE A 126 -14.72 -1.17 12.29
CA ILE A 126 -14.75 -0.78 13.70
C ILE A 126 -16.18 -0.75 14.22
N CYS A 127 -17.13 -0.19 13.46
CA CYS A 127 -18.52 -0.07 13.87
C CYS A 127 -19.29 -1.41 13.89
N THR A 128 -18.84 -2.39 13.12
CA THR A 128 -19.52 -3.69 12.99
C THR A 128 -18.75 -4.80 13.69
N VAL A 129 -17.63 -5.23 13.14
CA VAL A 129 -16.88 -6.42 13.54
C VAL A 129 -16.18 -6.21 14.89
N PHE A 130 -15.47 -5.10 15.05
CA PHE A 130 -14.75 -4.80 16.29
C PHE A 130 -15.71 -4.55 17.46
N ARG A 131 -16.87 -3.93 17.20
CA ARG A 131 -17.89 -3.71 18.24
C ARG A 131 -18.48 -5.02 18.77
N ALA A 132 -18.55 -6.07 17.93
CA ALA A 132 -19.06 -7.38 18.33
C ALA A 132 -18.05 -8.15 19.21
N ASN A 133 -16.76 -8.03 18.95
CA ASN A 133 -15.68 -8.70 19.67
C ASN A 133 -14.46 -7.77 19.82
N PRO A 134 -14.35 -6.96 20.87
CA PRO A 134 -13.30 -5.96 21.03
C PRO A 134 -11.97 -6.61 21.46
N THR A 135 -11.21 -7.15 20.51
CA THR A 135 -9.86 -7.70 20.72
C THR A 135 -8.83 -6.97 19.91
N LEU A 136 -7.62 -6.77 20.47
CA LEU A 136 -6.53 -6.07 19.77
C LEU A 136 -6.16 -6.70 18.41
N PRO A 137 -6.01 -8.03 18.27
CA PRO A 137 -5.74 -8.64 16.98
C PRO A 137 -6.82 -8.35 15.94
N LEU A 138 -8.11 -8.37 16.33
CA LEU A 138 -9.22 -8.10 15.42
C LEU A 138 -9.22 -6.65 14.91
N LEU A 139 -8.78 -5.70 15.75
CA LEU A 139 -8.57 -4.32 15.33
C LEU A 139 -7.44 -4.21 14.29
N TYR A 140 -6.33 -4.93 14.51
CA TYR A 140 -5.19 -4.90 13.60
C TYR A 140 -5.46 -5.57 12.25
N HIS A 141 -6.30 -6.60 12.19
CA HIS A 141 -6.70 -7.24 10.93
C HIS A 141 -7.49 -6.31 9.99
N ALA A 142 -8.08 -5.22 10.50
CA ALA A 142 -8.69 -4.20 9.65
C ALA A 142 -7.71 -3.60 8.63
N PHE A 143 -6.41 -3.54 8.96
CA PHE A 143 -5.39 -2.94 8.09
C PHE A 143 -5.13 -3.80 6.83
N PRO A 144 -4.68 -5.06 6.94
CA PRO A 144 -4.46 -5.90 5.76
C PRO A 144 -5.71 -6.09 4.91
N LEU A 145 -6.87 -6.26 5.53
CA LEU A 145 -8.13 -6.41 4.80
C LEU A 145 -8.50 -5.16 4.02
N SER A 146 -8.32 -3.96 4.61
CA SER A 146 -8.54 -2.71 3.90
C SER A 146 -7.60 -2.54 2.70
N TRP A 147 -6.36 -3.01 2.79
CA TRP A 147 -5.41 -3.00 1.67
C TRP A 147 -5.86 -3.91 0.53
N VAL A 148 -6.36 -5.12 0.83
CA VAL A 148 -6.91 -6.02 -0.18
C VAL A 148 -8.07 -5.36 -0.93
N VAL A 149 -9.00 -4.73 -0.22
CA VAL A 149 -10.12 -3.99 -0.84
C VAL A 149 -9.59 -2.86 -1.73
N THR A 150 -8.60 -2.11 -1.24
CA THR A 150 -7.97 -1.03 -2.01
C THR A 150 -7.28 -1.54 -3.28
N ILE A 151 -6.58 -2.69 -3.19
CA ILE A 151 -5.94 -3.34 -4.35
C ILE A 151 -6.99 -3.70 -5.41
N LEU A 152 -8.12 -4.26 -5.01
CA LEU A 152 -9.19 -4.61 -5.94
C LEU A 152 -9.78 -3.37 -6.62
N LEU A 153 -10.02 -2.30 -5.87
CA LEU A 153 -10.55 -1.05 -6.41
C LEU A 153 -9.55 -0.38 -7.36
N VAL A 154 -8.33 -0.14 -6.91
CA VAL A 154 -7.30 0.54 -7.73
C VAL A 154 -6.88 -0.32 -8.90
N GLY A 155 -6.65 -1.63 -8.69
CA GLY A 155 -6.26 -2.57 -9.74
C GLY A 155 -7.34 -2.75 -10.80
N GLY A 156 -8.60 -2.89 -10.39
CA GLY A 156 -9.75 -2.96 -11.31
C GLY A 156 -9.85 -1.73 -12.19
N GLY A 157 -9.82 -0.54 -11.61
CA GLY A 157 -9.84 0.69 -12.38
C GLY A 157 -8.62 0.91 -13.27
N PHE A 158 -7.44 0.53 -12.79
CA PHE A 158 -6.23 0.56 -13.61
C PHE A 158 -6.38 -0.29 -14.87
N LEU A 159 -6.96 -1.49 -14.77
CA LEU A 159 -7.21 -2.35 -15.93
C LEU A 159 -8.25 -1.74 -16.88
N VAL A 160 -9.35 -1.21 -16.35
CA VAL A 160 -10.42 -0.59 -17.14
C VAL A 160 -9.89 0.62 -17.92
N ILE A 161 -9.19 1.54 -17.24
CA ILE A 161 -8.64 2.74 -17.86
C ILE A 161 -7.62 2.36 -18.95
N ARG A 162 -6.73 1.41 -18.69
CA ARG A 162 -5.77 0.92 -19.68
C ARG A 162 -6.41 0.25 -20.89
N CYS A 163 -7.51 -0.48 -20.70
CA CYS A 163 -8.26 -1.08 -21.80
C CYS A 163 -8.94 0.02 -22.66
N ALA A 164 -9.54 1.02 -22.03
CA ALA A 164 -10.15 2.16 -22.72
C ALA A 164 -9.12 2.96 -23.54
N GLU A 165 -7.96 3.26 -22.98
CA GLU A 165 -6.86 3.93 -23.70
C GLU A 165 -6.36 3.16 -24.93
N LYS A 166 -6.27 1.82 -24.82
CA LYS A 166 -5.89 0.97 -25.96
C LYS A 166 -6.95 0.97 -27.06
N ALA A 167 -8.22 1.00 -26.72
CA ALA A 167 -9.30 1.04 -27.68
C ALA A 167 -9.37 2.39 -28.42
N SER A 168 -9.08 3.50 -27.74
CA SER A 168 -9.04 4.84 -28.33
C SER A 168 -7.93 5.01 -29.37
N VAL A 169 -6.79 4.34 -29.21
CA VAL A 169 -5.63 4.44 -30.15
C VAL A 169 -5.82 3.60 -31.41
N LYS A 170 -6.74 2.63 -31.39
CA LYS A 170 -7.02 1.79 -32.57
C LYS A 170 -8.07 2.40 -33.53
N ARG A 171 -8.69 3.51 -33.13
CA ARG A 171 -9.58 4.32 -33.96
C ARG A 171 -8.84 5.50 -34.56
#